data_454c715b086bd6f8b750f43ff5240844
#
_entry.id   454c715b086bd6f8b750f43ff5240844
#
_cell.length_a   1.000
_cell.length_b   1.000
_cell.length_c   1.000
_cell.angle_alpha   90.00
_cell.angle_beta   90.00
_cell.angle_gamma   90.00
#
_symmetry.space_group_name_H-M   'P 1'
#
loop_
_entity.id
_entity.type
_entity.pdbx_description
1 polymer ?
#
loop_
_entity_poly.entity_id
_entity_poly.type
_entity_poly.pdbx_seq_one_letter_code
_entity_poly.pdbx_strand_id
1 'polypeptide(L)'
;MKLIISLLFIFLISCENIPNNKVVHKLENAKIIIENKTKENVAKLVEPKKSEEKEKSIRDNIFYLIGDPYFIEGVKYIPKEDYSYSEVGLASFYDKELHNQKTLNNDLNKVTELLGRHKTLPLPSIVKITNLENGLSLTIKVIDRHDDNASVIQVSRKVAQLLRFYKNKIARVKVEILSDPSKQWKNVTLSINDKDFNNTVESAPTEMVSITNIDDDNEDNSEQETIEQPIELGFEEVENLQLFLHINNFKNYEDIEKIVNEIQLKEKFTSENTGDFYKLIIGPIENDSANKLVSTFILKGYKENKIILE
;
A
#
# COMPACT_ATOMS: atom_id res chain seq x y z
N MET A 1 12.14 29.06 -49.29
CA MET A 1 10.90 28.37 -49.51
C MET A 1 10.69 28.06 -51.03
N LYS A 2 11.67 27.39 -51.68
CA LYS A 2 11.63 26.97 -53.09
C LYS A 2 12.43 25.69 -53.39
N LEU A 3 12.66 24.80 -52.42
CA LEU A 3 13.51 23.63 -52.59
C LEU A 3 12.90 22.30 -52.12
N ILE A 4 11.59 22.24 -51.82
CA ILE A 4 10.89 21.03 -51.35
C ILE A 4 9.83 20.52 -52.35
N ILE A 5 9.59 21.22 -53.47
CA ILE A 5 8.58 20.85 -54.46
C ILE A 5 9.16 20.02 -55.63
N SER A 6 10.47 19.81 -55.71
CA SER A 6 11.13 19.10 -56.81
C SER A 6 11.38 17.59 -56.62
N LEU A 7 10.95 17.02 -55.48
CA LEU A 7 11.20 15.56 -55.20
C LEU A 7 9.94 14.68 -55.28
N LEU A 8 8.80 15.24 -55.74
CA LEU A 8 7.54 14.48 -55.80
C LEU A 8 7.10 14.14 -57.25
N PHE A 9 7.94 14.35 -58.26
CA PHE A 9 7.55 14.14 -59.67
C PHE A 9 8.33 13.06 -60.41
N ILE A 10 9.13 12.21 -59.74
CA ILE A 10 9.95 11.14 -60.44
C ILE A 10 9.43 9.73 -60.10
N PHE A 11 8.21 9.56 -59.66
CA PHE A 11 7.68 8.19 -59.38
C PHE A 11 6.47 7.77 -60.22
N LEU A 12 6.23 8.40 -61.38
CA LEU A 12 5.14 8.02 -62.27
C LEU A 12 5.61 7.80 -63.71
N ILE A 13 6.58 6.93 -63.94
CA ILE A 13 6.74 6.31 -65.26
C ILE A 13 7.57 5.03 -65.06
N SER A 14 6.91 3.91 -64.81
CA SER A 14 7.31 2.58 -65.32
C SER A 14 6.17 1.60 -65.01
N CYS A 15 5.14 1.64 -65.84
CA CYS A 15 4.23 0.52 -66.01
C CYS A 15 4.86 -0.42 -67.04
N GLU A 16 5.72 -1.34 -66.61
CA GLU A 16 6.04 -2.52 -67.40
C GLU A 16 5.18 -3.69 -66.96
N ASN A 17 4.55 -4.34 -67.94
CA ASN A 17 3.68 -5.51 -67.86
C ASN A 17 4.31 -6.63 -67.00
N ILE A 18 3.91 -6.79 -65.77
CA ILE A 18 4.21 -7.96 -64.95
C ILE A 18 3.06 -8.95 -65.15
N PRO A 19 3.33 -10.19 -65.59
CA PRO A 19 2.30 -11.21 -65.81
C PRO A 19 1.59 -11.49 -64.47
N ASN A 20 0.26 -11.48 -64.49
CA ASN A 20 -0.65 -11.59 -63.32
C ASN A 20 -0.33 -12.75 -62.36
N ASN A 21 0.32 -13.80 -62.84
CA ASN A 21 0.67 -14.98 -62.02
C ASN A 21 1.77 -14.72 -60.97
N LYS A 22 2.69 -13.76 -61.20
CA LYS A 22 3.76 -13.46 -60.22
C LYS A 22 3.28 -12.53 -59.10
N VAL A 23 2.27 -11.71 -59.33
CA VAL A 23 1.70 -10.79 -58.33
C VAL A 23 0.83 -11.56 -57.36
N VAL A 24 0.04 -12.54 -57.83
CA VAL A 24 -0.80 -13.40 -56.97
C VAL A 24 0.07 -14.24 -56.03
N HIS A 25 1.13 -14.87 -56.53
CA HIS A 25 2.05 -15.65 -55.70
C HIS A 25 2.81 -14.82 -54.66
N LYS A 26 3.12 -13.57 -54.97
CA LYS A 26 3.77 -12.65 -54.04
C LYS A 26 2.82 -12.16 -52.95
N LEU A 27 1.54 -11.99 -53.26
CA LEU A 27 0.49 -11.63 -52.30
C LEU A 27 0.11 -12.81 -51.37
N GLU A 28 0.05 -14.04 -51.92
CA GLU A 28 -0.16 -15.25 -51.10
C GLU A 28 1.00 -15.50 -50.14
N ASN A 29 2.24 -15.41 -50.58
CA ASN A 29 3.40 -15.54 -49.71
C ASN A 29 3.50 -14.43 -48.66
N ALA A 30 3.10 -13.18 -48.99
CA ALA A 30 3.03 -12.09 -48.03
C ALA A 30 1.93 -12.34 -46.98
N LYS A 31 0.78 -12.90 -47.39
CA LYS A 31 -0.31 -13.25 -46.48
C LYS A 31 0.08 -14.36 -45.50
N ILE A 32 0.76 -15.40 -45.97
CA ILE A 32 1.30 -16.48 -45.14
C ILE A 32 2.36 -15.98 -44.16
N ILE A 33 3.23 -15.06 -44.57
CA ILE A 33 4.25 -14.46 -43.68
C ILE A 33 3.58 -13.55 -42.58
N ILE A 34 2.53 -12.82 -42.94
CA ILE A 34 1.77 -12.00 -41.99
C ILE A 34 1.00 -12.89 -41.02
N GLU A 35 0.34 -13.94 -41.49
CA GLU A 35 -0.39 -14.88 -40.59
C GLU A 35 0.56 -15.64 -39.66
N ASN A 36 1.74 -16.06 -40.13
CA ASN A 36 2.72 -16.73 -39.29
C ASN A 36 3.36 -15.76 -38.27
N LYS A 37 3.67 -14.51 -38.65
CA LYS A 37 4.12 -13.48 -37.69
C LYS A 37 3.05 -13.09 -36.70
N THR A 38 1.79 -13.08 -37.10
CA THR A 38 0.67 -12.79 -36.17
C THR A 38 0.46 -13.93 -35.19
N LYS A 39 0.55 -15.19 -35.65
CA LYS A 39 0.50 -16.38 -34.77
C LYS A 39 1.68 -16.45 -33.81
N GLU A 40 2.89 -16.10 -34.26
CA GLU A 40 4.09 -16.07 -33.39
C GLU A 40 4.08 -14.93 -32.40
N ASN A 41 3.53 -13.77 -32.74
CA ASN A 41 3.34 -12.64 -31.84
C ASN A 41 2.18 -12.87 -30.86
N VAL A 42 1.12 -13.56 -31.25
CA VAL A 42 0.03 -13.97 -30.35
C VAL A 42 0.50 -15.07 -29.39
N ALA A 43 1.34 -16.01 -29.85
CA ALA A 43 1.94 -17.03 -28.97
C ALA A 43 2.90 -16.42 -27.92
N LYS A 44 3.56 -15.30 -28.21
CA LYS A 44 4.40 -14.55 -27.25
C LYS A 44 3.61 -13.65 -26.31
N LEU A 45 2.33 -13.37 -26.59
CA LEU A 45 1.43 -12.60 -25.71
C LEU A 45 0.62 -13.49 -24.76
N VAL A 46 0.73 -14.83 -24.89
CA VAL A 46 0.06 -15.80 -24.02
C VAL A 46 1.13 -16.57 -23.23
N GLU A 47 1.87 -15.88 -22.35
CA GLU A 47 2.55 -16.50 -21.23
C GLU A 47 2.15 -15.83 -19.90
N PRO A 48 0.92 -16.00 -19.39
CA PRO A 48 0.59 -15.59 -18.01
C PRO A 48 1.00 -16.62 -16.97
N LYS A 49 1.32 -17.87 -17.32
CA LYS A 49 1.54 -18.95 -16.32
C LYS A 49 2.78 -18.82 -15.46
N LYS A 50 3.82 -18.13 -15.91
CA LYS A 50 5.07 -18.04 -15.15
C LYS A 50 5.05 -16.97 -14.05
N SER A 51 4.18 -15.95 -14.17
CA SER A 51 3.97 -14.94 -13.14
C SER A 51 3.09 -15.45 -12.00
N GLU A 52 2.01 -16.18 -12.31
CA GLU A 52 1.08 -16.73 -11.32
C GLU A 52 1.72 -17.86 -10.48
N GLU A 53 2.49 -18.76 -11.08
CA GLU A 53 3.23 -19.78 -10.33
C GLU A 53 4.28 -19.17 -9.41
N LYS A 54 4.95 -18.08 -9.82
CA LYS A 54 5.91 -17.37 -8.99
C LYS A 54 5.23 -16.57 -7.86
N GLU A 55 4.08 -15.96 -8.13
CA GLU A 55 3.26 -15.30 -7.10
C GLU A 55 2.67 -16.31 -6.12
N LYS A 56 2.20 -17.47 -6.59
CA LYS A 56 1.70 -18.55 -5.72
C LYS A 56 2.80 -19.09 -4.81
N SER A 57 4.01 -19.34 -5.34
CA SER A 57 5.16 -19.79 -4.54
C SER A 57 5.67 -18.74 -3.53
N ILE A 58 5.45 -17.45 -3.79
CA ILE A 58 5.82 -16.37 -2.86
C ILE A 58 4.79 -16.29 -1.74
N ARG A 59 3.48 -16.43 -2.04
CA ARG A 59 2.40 -16.45 -1.03
C ARG A 59 2.51 -17.64 -0.08
N ASP A 60 3.03 -18.78 -0.54
CA ASP A 60 3.23 -19.98 0.27
C ASP A 60 4.29 -19.83 1.38
N ASN A 61 5.01 -18.69 1.42
CA ASN A 61 6.07 -18.41 2.39
C ASN A 61 5.79 -17.17 3.27
N ILE A 62 4.59 -16.59 3.21
CA ILE A 62 4.23 -15.47 4.10
C ILE A 62 4.08 -16.00 5.52
N PHE A 63 4.69 -15.33 6.50
CA PHE A 63 4.64 -15.77 7.89
C PHE A 63 4.11 -14.67 8.83
N TYR A 64 3.61 -15.10 9.98
CA TYR A 64 3.18 -14.19 11.03
C TYR A 64 4.38 -13.65 11.80
N LEU A 65 4.48 -12.33 11.95
CA LEU A 65 5.61 -11.65 12.57
C LEU A 65 5.15 -10.58 13.56
N ILE A 66 5.58 -10.68 14.79
CA ILE A 66 5.52 -9.57 15.75
C ILE A 66 6.78 -8.72 15.61
N GLY A 67 7.93 -9.35 15.64
CA GLY A 67 9.25 -8.73 15.55
C GLY A 67 9.82 -8.26 16.88
N ASP A 68 11.12 -8.01 16.90
CA ASP A 68 11.84 -7.52 18.07
C ASP A 68 11.77 -5.98 18.18
N PRO A 69 12.03 -5.41 19.36
CA PRO A 69 12.17 -3.97 19.51
C PRO A 69 13.27 -3.41 18.61
N TYR A 70 13.01 -2.28 17.98
CA TYR A 70 13.94 -1.63 17.06
C TYR A 70 13.94 -0.11 17.21
N PHE A 71 14.86 0.57 16.53
CA PHE A 71 15.01 2.03 16.62
C PHE A 71 14.87 2.68 15.23
N ILE A 72 14.14 3.79 15.18
CA ILE A 72 14.10 4.70 14.04
C ILE A 72 14.59 6.06 14.55
N GLU A 73 15.68 6.57 13.97
CA GLU A 73 16.33 7.86 14.39
C GLU A 73 16.51 7.98 15.90
N GLY A 74 16.74 6.85 16.59
CA GLY A 74 16.94 6.79 18.03
C GLY A 74 15.66 6.77 18.89
N VAL A 75 14.47 6.77 18.29
CA VAL A 75 13.20 6.48 18.97
C VAL A 75 13.00 4.98 18.99
N LYS A 76 12.74 4.41 20.18
CA LYS A 76 12.51 2.97 20.35
C LYS A 76 11.06 2.61 20.05
N TYR A 77 10.87 1.62 19.18
CA TYR A 77 9.57 1.01 18.90
C TYR A 77 9.56 -0.44 19.38
N ILE A 78 8.45 -0.84 20.01
CA ILE A 78 8.27 -2.18 20.58
C ILE A 78 7.04 -2.80 19.91
N PRO A 79 7.24 -3.66 18.89
CA PRO A 79 6.14 -4.41 18.29
C PRO A 79 5.47 -5.32 19.32
N LYS A 80 4.15 -5.39 19.31
CA LYS A 80 3.36 -6.22 20.21
C LYS A 80 2.01 -6.59 19.60
N GLU A 81 1.42 -7.67 20.08
CA GLU A 81 0.02 -7.97 19.82
C GLU A 81 -0.86 -7.03 20.66
N ASP A 82 -1.53 -6.11 19.98
CA ASP A 82 -2.45 -5.19 20.59
C ASP A 82 -3.73 -5.11 19.74
N TYR A 83 -4.68 -5.95 20.08
CA TYR A 83 -5.97 -6.01 19.37
C TYR A 83 -6.98 -4.95 19.82
N SER A 84 -6.58 -4.06 20.71
CA SER A 84 -7.34 -2.86 21.09
C SER A 84 -6.75 -1.57 20.50
N TYR A 85 -5.74 -1.71 19.60
CA TYR A 85 -5.05 -0.56 19.02
C TYR A 85 -6.01 0.39 18.33
N SER A 86 -5.99 1.65 18.76
CA SER A 86 -6.69 2.77 18.16
C SER A 86 -5.86 4.03 18.38
N GLU A 87 -5.38 4.63 17.31
CA GLU A 87 -4.53 5.83 17.38
C GLU A 87 -4.89 6.83 16.29
N VAL A 88 -4.81 8.11 16.63
CA VAL A 88 -4.93 9.24 15.70
C VAL A 88 -3.55 9.81 15.44
N GLY A 89 -3.33 10.22 14.18
CA GLY A 89 -2.05 10.77 13.76
C GLY A 89 -2.03 11.08 12.27
N LEU A 90 -0.83 11.14 11.70
CA LEU A 90 -0.64 11.36 10.27
C LEU A 90 -0.50 10.05 9.50
N ALA A 91 -1.10 9.98 8.33
CA ALA A 91 -0.82 8.98 7.32
C ALA A 91 0.02 9.57 6.20
N SER A 92 1.05 8.86 5.78
CA SER A 92 1.77 9.06 4.52
C SER A 92 1.49 7.90 3.56
N PHE A 93 2.02 7.94 2.34
CA PHE A 93 1.89 6.82 1.42
C PHE A 93 3.22 6.52 0.70
N TYR A 94 3.38 5.27 0.28
CA TYR A 94 4.48 4.82 -0.59
C TYR A 94 4.00 4.66 -2.03
N ASP A 95 4.91 4.86 -2.98
CA ASP A 95 4.66 4.77 -4.42
C ASP A 95 5.58 3.71 -5.07
N LYS A 96 5.96 3.92 -6.31
CA LYS A 96 6.63 2.96 -7.19
C LYS A 96 7.93 2.38 -6.61
N GLU A 97 8.61 3.10 -5.76
CA GLU A 97 9.89 2.70 -5.14
C GLU A 97 9.79 1.42 -4.33
N LEU A 98 8.63 1.15 -3.73
CA LEU A 98 8.39 -0.06 -2.94
C LEU A 98 7.58 -1.14 -3.70
N HIS A 99 7.14 -0.86 -4.93
CA HIS A 99 6.31 -1.80 -5.68
C HIS A 99 7.05 -3.12 -5.96
N ASN A 100 6.41 -4.25 -5.61
CA ASN A 100 6.97 -5.60 -5.69
C ASN A 100 8.22 -5.85 -4.84
N GLN A 101 8.55 -4.97 -3.89
CA GLN A 101 9.56 -5.28 -2.89
C GLN A 101 9.00 -6.20 -1.82
N LYS A 102 9.85 -7.15 -1.36
CA LYS A 102 9.51 -8.05 -0.26
C LYS A 102 9.40 -7.28 1.06
N THR A 103 8.39 -7.65 1.83
CA THR A 103 8.15 -7.14 3.18
C THR A 103 8.88 -7.97 4.22
N LEU A 104 8.90 -7.50 5.47
CA LEU A 104 9.52 -8.23 6.58
C LEU A 104 8.87 -9.59 6.84
N ASN A 105 7.57 -9.78 6.56
CA ASN A 105 6.88 -11.06 6.69
C ASN A 105 6.83 -11.86 5.39
N ASN A 106 7.71 -11.54 4.42
CA ASN A 106 7.86 -12.18 3.12
C ASN A 106 6.66 -12.03 2.16
N ASP A 107 5.74 -11.09 2.43
CA ASP A 107 4.70 -10.65 1.47
C ASP A 107 5.31 -9.69 0.44
N LEU A 108 4.53 -9.15 -0.47
CA LEU A 108 4.94 -8.16 -1.47
C LEU A 108 4.23 -6.82 -1.27
N ASN A 109 4.99 -5.73 -1.22
CA ASN A 109 4.43 -4.40 -1.29
C ASN A 109 3.87 -4.13 -2.69
N LYS A 110 2.57 -3.89 -2.80
CA LYS A 110 1.90 -3.55 -4.05
C LYS A 110 1.16 -2.22 -3.93
N VAL A 111 1.53 -1.26 -4.77
CA VAL A 111 0.93 0.09 -4.75
C VAL A 111 -0.52 0.13 -5.22
N THR A 112 -0.99 -0.94 -5.87
CA THR A 112 -2.34 -1.09 -6.43
C THR A 112 -3.31 -1.84 -5.53
N GLU A 113 -2.83 -2.41 -4.42
CA GLU A 113 -3.64 -3.15 -3.46
C GLU A 113 -3.93 -2.33 -2.19
N LEU A 114 -4.87 -2.82 -1.37
CA LEU A 114 -5.26 -2.16 -0.11
C LEU A 114 -4.30 -2.55 1.02
N LEU A 115 -3.10 -2.00 0.98
CA LEU A 115 -2.00 -2.36 1.86
C LEU A 115 -1.51 -1.18 2.69
N GLY A 116 -0.94 -1.50 3.85
CA GLY A 116 -0.31 -0.54 4.74
C GLY A 116 0.94 -1.09 5.42
N ARG A 117 1.70 -0.17 6.01
CA ARG A 117 2.92 -0.41 6.78
C ARG A 117 2.78 0.29 8.12
N HIS A 118 3.07 -0.41 9.22
CA HIS A 118 2.89 0.12 10.58
C HIS A 118 4.06 -0.22 11.49
N LYS A 119 4.42 0.67 12.40
CA LYS A 119 5.62 0.51 13.24
C LYS A 119 5.54 -0.64 14.24
N THR A 120 4.39 -0.91 14.83
CA THR A 120 4.31 -1.82 16.00
C THR A 120 3.28 -2.93 15.91
N LEU A 121 2.28 -2.83 15.01
CA LEU A 121 1.27 -3.89 14.86
C LEU A 121 1.86 -5.19 14.34
N PRO A 122 1.31 -6.37 14.68
CA PRO A 122 1.70 -7.65 14.08
C PRO A 122 1.52 -7.66 12.57
N LEU A 123 2.28 -8.46 11.87
CA LEU A 123 2.22 -8.63 10.41
C LEU A 123 1.80 -10.06 10.06
N PRO A 124 0.70 -10.28 9.31
CA PRO A 124 -0.27 -9.28 8.89
C PRO A 124 -1.26 -8.87 9.99
N SER A 125 -1.81 -7.66 9.90
CA SER A 125 -2.95 -7.20 10.68
C SER A 125 -3.97 -6.52 9.76
N ILE A 126 -5.23 -6.53 10.15
CA ILE A 126 -6.31 -5.83 9.44
C ILE A 126 -6.68 -4.59 10.24
N VAL A 127 -6.63 -3.44 9.60
CA VAL A 127 -6.95 -2.16 10.23
C VAL A 127 -8.00 -1.40 9.42
N LYS A 128 -8.85 -0.64 10.12
CA LYS A 128 -9.68 0.39 9.52
C LYS A 128 -8.95 1.71 9.63
N ILE A 129 -8.88 2.45 8.53
CA ILE A 129 -8.33 3.80 8.47
C ILE A 129 -9.44 4.76 8.11
N THR A 130 -9.63 5.78 8.93
CA THR A 130 -10.57 6.88 8.67
C THR A 130 -9.77 8.15 8.41
N ASN A 131 -9.97 8.77 7.25
CA ASN A 131 -9.42 10.10 6.97
C ASN A 131 -10.27 11.15 7.68
N LEU A 132 -9.71 11.80 8.69
CA LEU A 132 -10.40 12.78 9.54
C LEU A 132 -10.62 14.15 8.88
N GLU A 133 -10.14 14.34 7.65
CA GLU A 133 -10.38 15.56 6.88
C GLU A 133 -11.65 15.48 6.02
N ASN A 134 -12.11 14.25 5.70
CA ASN A 134 -13.24 14.05 4.79
C ASN A 134 -14.18 12.90 5.19
N GLY A 135 -13.91 12.20 6.30
CA GLY A 135 -14.73 11.12 6.82
C GLY A 135 -14.65 9.79 6.05
N LEU A 136 -13.89 9.70 4.97
CA LEU A 136 -13.77 8.45 4.22
C LEU A 136 -12.99 7.42 5.01
N SER A 137 -13.51 6.20 5.10
CA SER A 137 -12.86 5.10 5.77
C SER A 137 -12.70 3.87 4.88
N LEU A 138 -11.66 3.08 5.15
CA LEU A 138 -11.29 1.90 4.37
C LEU A 138 -10.61 0.87 5.25
N THR A 139 -10.94 -0.40 5.04
CA THR A 139 -10.24 -1.53 5.66
C THR A 139 -9.08 -1.97 4.78
N ILE A 140 -7.89 -2.09 5.38
CA ILE A 140 -6.66 -2.49 4.69
C ILE A 140 -5.89 -3.55 5.46
N LYS A 141 -4.97 -4.24 4.76
CA LYS A 141 -4.02 -5.19 5.37
C LYS A 141 -2.67 -4.51 5.61
N VAL A 142 -2.21 -4.52 6.85
CA VAL A 142 -0.85 -4.11 7.24
C VAL A 142 0.09 -5.29 7.06
N ILE A 143 1.14 -5.12 6.24
CA ILE A 143 2.04 -6.20 5.84
C ILE A 143 3.52 -5.90 6.09
N ASP A 144 3.87 -4.68 6.49
CA ASP A 144 5.27 -4.28 6.61
C ASP A 144 5.49 -3.21 7.69
N ARG A 145 6.76 -2.87 7.94
CA ARG A 145 7.21 -1.77 8.79
C ARG A 145 7.58 -0.56 7.92
N HIS A 146 7.38 0.65 8.45
CA HIS A 146 7.90 1.88 7.85
C HIS A 146 8.81 2.61 8.86
N ASP A 147 9.64 3.50 8.35
CA ASP A 147 10.67 4.24 9.07
C ASP A 147 10.36 5.75 9.27
N ASP A 148 9.18 6.20 8.86
CA ASP A 148 8.74 7.57 9.06
C ASP A 148 8.26 7.76 10.52
N ASN A 149 9.02 8.53 11.32
CA ASN A 149 8.68 8.79 12.72
C ASN A 149 7.40 9.62 12.90
N ALA A 150 7.10 10.50 11.97
CA ALA A 150 5.96 11.41 12.08
C ALA A 150 4.62 10.76 11.71
N SER A 151 4.62 9.77 10.80
CA SER A 151 3.38 9.09 10.42
C SER A 151 3.06 7.92 11.35
N VAL A 152 1.79 7.79 11.74
CA VAL A 152 1.29 6.62 12.47
C VAL A 152 1.20 5.40 11.53
N ILE A 153 0.87 5.64 10.28
CA ILE A 153 0.76 4.61 9.26
C ILE A 153 1.25 5.12 7.90
N GLN A 154 1.84 4.24 7.10
CA GLN A 154 2.13 4.49 5.70
C GLN A 154 1.31 3.52 4.83
N VAL A 155 0.57 4.05 3.87
CA VAL A 155 -0.36 3.26 3.06
C VAL A 155 0.08 3.16 1.60
N SER A 156 -0.49 2.23 0.84
CA SER A 156 -0.26 2.15 -0.60
C SER A 156 -0.85 3.36 -1.33
N ARG A 157 -0.33 3.65 -2.53
CA ARG A 157 -0.89 4.69 -3.41
C ARG A 157 -2.40 4.50 -3.65
N LYS A 158 -2.87 3.26 -3.84
CA LYS A 158 -4.29 2.94 -4.04
C LYS A 158 -5.14 3.42 -2.87
N VAL A 159 -4.70 3.15 -1.64
CA VAL A 159 -5.40 3.59 -0.42
C VAL A 159 -5.41 5.11 -0.32
N ALA A 160 -4.28 5.79 -0.58
CA ALA A 160 -4.20 7.26 -0.57
C ALA A 160 -5.15 7.90 -1.59
N GLN A 161 -5.31 7.28 -2.77
CA GLN A 161 -6.27 7.72 -3.78
C GLN A 161 -7.73 7.54 -3.33
N LEU A 162 -8.07 6.38 -2.76
CA LEU A 162 -9.42 6.07 -2.28
C LEU A 162 -9.81 6.97 -1.11
N LEU A 163 -8.92 7.20 -0.17
CA LEU A 163 -9.12 8.12 0.96
C LEU A 163 -8.93 9.61 0.58
N ARG A 164 -8.67 9.91 -0.70
CA ARG A 164 -8.58 11.25 -1.30
C ARG A 164 -7.49 12.16 -0.73
N PHE A 165 -6.38 11.61 -0.23
CA PHE A 165 -5.25 12.44 0.20
C PHE A 165 -3.98 12.29 -0.66
N TYR A 166 -4.02 11.53 -1.75
CA TYR A 166 -2.88 11.34 -2.65
C TYR A 166 -2.22 12.65 -3.11
N LYS A 167 -3.03 13.70 -3.40
CA LYS A 167 -2.53 15.02 -3.81
C LYS A 167 -1.84 15.77 -2.66
N ASN A 168 -2.37 15.65 -1.47
CA ASN A 168 -1.88 16.33 -0.26
C ASN A 168 -0.67 15.61 0.35
N LYS A 169 -0.36 14.38 -0.11
CA LYS A 169 0.71 13.50 0.37
C LYS A 169 0.55 13.01 1.80
N ILE A 170 -0.04 13.78 2.68
CA ILE A 170 -0.23 13.51 4.10
C ILE A 170 -1.69 13.81 4.44
N ALA A 171 -2.27 13.03 5.34
CA ALA A 171 -3.60 13.27 5.90
C ALA A 171 -3.64 12.96 7.38
N ARG A 172 -4.55 13.61 8.10
CA ARG A 172 -4.92 13.26 9.47
C ARG A 172 -5.83 12.05 9.44
N VAL A 173 -5.46 10.99 10.15
CA VAL A 173 -6.21 9.73 10.15
C VAL A 173 -6.40 9.18 11.55
N LYS A 174 -7.46 8.38 11.71
CA LYS A 174 -7.62 7.42 12.78
C LYS A 174 -7.32 6.04 12.26
N VAL A 175 -6.52 5.27 12.99
CA VAL A 175 -6.15 3.88 12.65
C VAL A 175 -6.65 2.98 13.76
N GLU A 176 -7.51 2.03 13.45
CA GLU A 176 -8.12 1.09 14.39
C GLU A 176 -7.89 -0.35 13.93
N ILE A 177 -7.34 -1.20 14.79
CA ILE A 177 -7.21 -2.61 14.45
C ILE A 177 -8.58 -3.29 14.51
N LEU A 178 -8.86 -4.13 13.50
CA LEU A 178 -10.01 -5.02 13.50
C LEU A 178 -9.58 -6.36 14.10
N SER A 179 -9.95 -6.57 15.37
CA SER A 179 -9.48 -7.69 16.19
C SER A 179 -9.73 -9.05 15.54
N ASP A 180 -11.00 -9.34 15.21
CA ASP A 180 -11.37 -10.67 14.71
C ASP A 180 -10.79 -10.97 13.31
N PRO A 181 -10.85 -10.05 12.31
CA PRO A 181 -10.18 -10.26 11.05
C PRO A 181 -8.65 -10.42 11.21
N SER A 182 -8.02 -9.66 12.10
CA SER A 182 -6.56 -9.79 12.36
C SER A 182 -6.19 -11.16 12.95
N LYS A 183 -6.99 -11.66 13.89
CA LYS A 183 -6.79 -13.00 14.47
C LYS A 183 -7.03 -14.11 13.43
N GLN A 184 -8.00 -13.94 12.55
CA GLN A 184 -8.23 -14.88 11.46
C GLN A 184 -7.02 -14.93 10.52
N TRP A 185 -6.49 -13.78 10.10
CA TRP A 185 -5.28 -13.71 9.28
C TRP A 185 -4.06 -14.30 9.99
N LYS A 186 -3.88 -14.07 11.31
CA LYS A 186 -2.85 -14.74 12.11
C LYS A 186 -2.97 -16.26 11.99
N ASN A 187 -4.15 -16.82 12.23
CA ASN A 187 -4.37 -18.26 12.20
C ASN A 187 -4.12 -18.85 10.81
N VAL A 188 -4.62 -18.21 9.76
CA VAL A 188 -4.36 -18.61 8.37
C VAL A 188 -2.86 -18.61 8.08
N THR A 189 -2.16 -17.55 8.47
CA THR A 189 -0.73 -17.41 8.19
C THR A 189 0.11 -18.45 8.96
N LEU A 190 -0.26 -18.77 10.21
CA LEU A 190 0.39 -19.81 10.99
C LEU A 190 0.15 -21.20 10.38
N SER A 191 -1.08 -21.50 9.94
CA SER A 191 -1.41 -22.80 9.33
C SER A 191 -0.72 -23.04 7.97
N ILE A 192 -0.44 -22.00 7.20
CA ILE A 192 0.32 -22.11 5.94
C ILE A 192 1.77 -22.53 6.22
N ASN A 193 2.35 -22.09 7.34
CA ASN A 193 3.74 -22.36 7.70
C ASN A 193 3.94 -23.67 8.46
N ASP A 194 2.90 -24.20 9.09
CA ASP A 194 2.93 -25.52 9.74
C ASP A 194 2.82 -26.64 8.69
N LYS A 195 3.82 -26.73 7.81
CA LYS A 195 3.90 -27.82 6.82
C LYS A 195 4.13 -29.21 7.45
N ASP A 196 4.30 -29.31 8.77
CA ASP A 196 4.43 -30.55 9.51
C ASP A 196 3.11 -31.15 9.99
N PHE A 197 1.95 -30.54 9.67
CA PHE A 197 0.64 -31.16 9.88
C PHE A 197 0.30 -32.25 8.85
N ASN A 198 1.29 -33.08 8.51
CA ASN A 198 1.01 -34.43 8.03
C ASN A 198 0.64 -35.28 9.24
N ASN A 199 -0.61 -35.64 9.28
CA ASN A 199 -1.28 -36.63 10.14
C ASN A 199 -1.96 -36.07 11.39
N THR A 200 -3.25 -36.31 11.32
CA THR A 200 -4.32 -36.25 12.32
C THR A 200 -5.11 -34.94 12.40
N VAL A 201 -5.75 -34.57 11.30
CA VAL A 201 -7.09 -34.03 11.42
C VAL A 201 -8.03 -35.22 11.37
N GLU A 202 -8.49 -35.70 12.52
CA GLU A 202 -9.73 -36.43 12.56
C GLU A 202 -10.78 -35.57 11.88
N SER A 203 -11.27 -36.06 10.76
CA SER A 203 -12.27 -35.37 9.95
C SER A 203 -13.45 -35.04 10.86
N ALA A 204 -13.70 -33.74 11.07
CA ALA A 204 -14.96 -33.31 11.63
C ALA A 204 -16.10 -33.96 10.80
N PRO A 205 -17.17 -34.43 11.43
CA PRO A 205 -18.26 -35.06 10.70
C PRO A 205 -18.82 -34.04 9.72
N THR A 206 -18.59 -34.27 8.44
CA THR A 206 -19.22 -33.56 7.35
C THR A 206 -20.68 -34.03 7.32
N GLU A 207 -21.59 -33.22 7.84
CA GLU A 207 -22.99 -33.37 7.46
C GLU A 207 -23.08 -33.27 5.94
N MET A 208 -23.48 -34.36 5.31
CA MET A 208 -23.69 -34.40 3.87
C MET A 208 -24.85 -33.47 3.51
N VAL A 209 -24.53 -32.30 3.03
CA VAL A 209 -25.46 -31.47 2.26
C VAL A 209 -25.66 -32.20 0.93
N SER A 210 -26.77 -32.87 0.75
CA SER A 210 -27.17 -33.49 -0.52
C SER A 210 -27.40 -32.37 -1.55
N ILE A 211 -26.47 -32.24 -2.47
CA ILE A 211 -26.66 -31.43 -3.68
C ILE A 211 -27.54 -32.25 -4.60
N THR A 212 -28.81 -31.86 -4.77
CA THR A 212 -29.67 -32.34 -5.83
C THR A 212 -29.07 -31.91 -7.16
N ASN A 213 -28.74 -32.91 -7.99
CA ASN A 213 -28.31 -32.71 -9.37
C ASN A 213 -29.35 -31.90 -10.14
N ILE A 214 -28.90 -30.78 -10.70
CA ILE A 214 -29.59 -30.12 -11.82
C ILE A 214 -28.88 -30.63 -13.06
N ASP A 215 -29.65 -31.29 -13.93
CA ASP A 215 -29.20 -31.98 -15.13
C ASP A 215 -28.41 -31.07 -16.09
N ASP A 216 -27.45 -31.71 -16.73
CA ASP A 216 -26.60 -31.29 -17.81
C ASP A 216 -27.31 -30.59 -18.96
N ASP A 217 -26.71 -29.52 -19.45
CA ASP A 217 -26.31 -29.32 -20.84
C ASP A 217 -25.82 -27.87 -21.01
N ASN A 218 -24.49 -27.63 -20.97
CA ASN A 218 -23.83 -26.82 -21.96
C ASN A 218 -22.31 -26.69 -21.67
N GLU A 219 -21.58 -27.01 -22.70
CA GLU A 219 -20.13 -26.96 -22.81
C GLU A 219 -19.51 -25.58 -22.48
N ASP A 220 -18.49 -25.66 -21.66
CA ASP A 220 -17.18 -25.03 -21.79
C ASP A 220 -17.11 -23.54 -22.11
N ASN A 221 -16.96 -22.75 -21.06
CA ASN A 221 -16.11 -21.55 -21.02
C ASN A 221 -15.89 -21.12 -19.56
N SER A 222 -14.99 -21.80 -18.86
CA SER A 222 -14.53 -21.32 -17.57
C SER A 222 -13.50 -20.21 -17.74
N GLU A 223 -13.92 -19.03 -18.15
CA GLU A 223 -13.25 -17.82 -17.75
C GLU A 223 -13.50 -17.67 -16.24
N GLN A 224 -12.50 -18.01 -15.44
CA GLN A 224 -12.46 -17.62 -14.05
C GLN A 224 -12.36 -16.09 -14.02
N GLU A 225 -13.52 -15.43 -14.07
CA GLU A 225 -13.64 -14.07 -13.59
C GLU A 225 -13.18 -14.09 -12.13
N THR A 226 -12.00 -13.53 -11.87
CA THR A 226 -11.63 -13.10 -10.53
C THR A 226 -12.67 -12.06 -10.13
N ILE A 227 -13.69 -12.50 -9.39
CA ILE A 227 -14.69 -11.61 -8.78
C ILE A 227 -13.90 -10.74 -7.80
N GLU A 228 -13.39 -9.59 -8.28
CA GLU A 228 -12.89 -8.54 -7.41
C GLU A 228 -14.07 -8.14 -6.51
N GLN A 229 -13.99 -8.52 -5.24
CA GLN A 229 -15.01 -8.09 -4.28
C GLN A 229 -15.04 -6.56 -4.30
N PRO A 230 -16.23 -5.96 -4.33
CA PRO A 230 -16.35 -4.50 -4.37
C PRO A 230 -15.63 -3.90 -3.17
N ILE A 231 -14.79 -2.91 -3.43
CA ILE A 231 -14.08 -2.18 -2.37
C ILE A 231 -15.12 -1.39 -1.58
N GLU A 232 -15.36 -1.78 -0.33
CA GLU A 232 -16.24 -1.06 0.56
C GLU A 232 -15.54 0.19 1.11
N LEU A 233 -15.96 1.34 0.61
CA LEU A 233 -15.55 2.64 1.13
C LEU A 233 -16.61 3.11 2.12
N GLY A 234 -16.23 3.18 3.39
CA GLY A 234 -17.08 3.71 4.45
C GLY A 234 -17.06 5.24 4.51
N PHE A 235 -18.01 5.81 5.23
CA PHE A 235 -18.03 7.22 5.59
C PHE A 235 -18.37 7.37 7.07
N GLU A 236 -17.59 8.17 7.79
CA GLU A 236 -17.79 8.49 9.20
C GLU A 236 -17.93 10.01 9.35
N GLU A 237 -18.77 10.44 10.27
CA GLU A 237 -18.83 11.83 10.67
C GLU A 237 -17.55 12.16 11.45
N VAL A 238 -16.87 13.23 11.05
CA VAL A 238 -15.59 13.63 11.64
C VAL A 238 -15.68 15.02 12.24
N GLU A 239 -15.07 15.19 13.40
CA GLU A 239 -14.91 16.47 14.05
C GLU A 239 -13.79 17.27 13.39
N ASN A 240 -13.90 18.59 13.39
CA ASN A 240 -12.85 19.46 12.85
C ASN A 240 -11.73 19.65 13.89
N LEU A 241 -10.94 18.59 14.09
CA LEU A 241 -9.82 18.57 15.02
C LEU A 241 -8.61 19.30 14.44
N GLN A 242 -7.89 20.01 15.31
CA GLN A 242 -6.63 20.67 14.97
C GLN A 242 -5.43 19.81 15.37
N LEU A 243 -4.32 19.99 14.67
CA LEU A 243 -3.10 19.19 14.86
C LEU A 243 -2.14 19.92 15.80
N PHE A 244 -1.70 19.23 16.85
CA PHE A 244 -0.71 19.71 17.81
C PHE A 244 0.46 18.73 17.92
N LEU A 245 1.65 19.25 18.20
CA LEU A 245 2.83 18.45 18.52
C LEU A 245 3.13 18.63 20.02
N HIS A 246 3.04 17.55 20.79
CA HIS A 246 3.40 17.51 22.18
C HIS A 246 4.81 16.91 22.33
N ILE A 247 5.66 17.61 23.08
CA ILE A 247 7.03 17.19 23.35
C ILE A 247 7.20 17.20 24.87
N ASN A 248 7.54 16.05 25.42
CA ASN A 248 7.63 15.84 26.86
C ASN A 248 9.07 15.95 27.37
N ASN A 249 9.25 15.88 28.70
CA ASN A 249 10.53 15.71 29.40
C ASN A 249 11.49 16.88 29.34
N PHE A 250 11.02 18.12 29.27
CA PHE A 250 11.83 19.29 29.57
C PHE A 250 11.99 19.43 31.09
N LYS A 251 13.23 19.64 31.56
CA LYS A 251 13.54 19.78 32.98
C LYS A 251 13.04 21.11 33.56
N ASN A 252 13.11 22.16 32.77
CA ASN A 252 12.69 23.50 33.15
C ASN A 252 12.14 24.27 31.93
N TYR A 253 11.53 25.41 32.21
CA TYR A 253 10.98 26.27 31.16
C TYR A 253 12.06 26.91 30.28
N GLU A 254 13.24 27.19 30.83
CA GLU A 254 14.37 27.80 30.11
C GLU A 254 14.87 26.88 28.99
N ASP A 255 14.83 25.56 29.16
CA ASP A 255 15.17 24.59 28.12
C ASP A 255 14.18 24.68 26.93
N ILE A 256 12.90 24.95 27.21
CA ILE A 256 11.88 25.19 26.17
C ILE A 256 12.19 26.47 25.40
N GLU A 257 12.43 27.58 26.09
CA GLU A 257 12.77 28.85 25.45
C GLU A 257 14.06 28.73 24.60
N LYS A 258 15.06 28.04 25.12
CA LYS A 258 16.30 27.81 24.40
C LYS A 258 16.09 27.05 23.08
N ILE A 259 15.36 25.93 23.10
CA ILE A 259 15.13 25.13 21.88
C ILE A 259 14.23 25.87 20.90
N VAL A 260 13.17 26.53 21.35
CA VAL A 260 12.26 27.31 20.50
C VAL A 260 13.02 28.41 19.75
N ASN A 261 13.93 29.13 20.45
CA ASN A 261 14.77 30.14 19.84
C ASN A 261 15.81 29.53 18.89
N GLU A 262 16.43 28.40 19.23
CA GLU A 262 17.42 27.71 18.42
C GLU A 262 16.86 27.24 17.09
N ILE A 263 15.63 26.65 17.07
CA ILE A 263 14.99 26.19 15.86
C ILE A 263 14.23 27.29 15.11
N GLN A 264 14.17 28.51 15.68
CA GLN A 264 13.41 29.65 15.16
C GLN A 264 11.96 29.26 14.88
N LEU A 265 11.28 28.65 15.88
CA LEU A 265 9.91 28.19 15.78
C LEU A 265 8.98 29.33 15.37
N LYS A 266 8.19 29.12 14.31
CA LYS A 266 7.24 30.12 13.81
C LYS A 266 5.80 29.85 14.27
N GLU A 267 5.52 28.62 14.62
CA GLU A 267 4.23 28.15 15.08
C GLU A 267 3.96 28.65 16.51
N LYS A 268 2.70 28.79 16.86
CA LYS A 268 2.31 29.10 18.25
C LYS A 268 2.70 27.94 19.15
N PHE A 269 3.08 28.26 20.36
CA PHE A 269 3.36 27.23 21.35
C PHE A 269 2.90 27.66 22.75
N THR A 270 2.66 26.68 23.59
CA THR A 270 2.41 26.81 25.02
C THR A 270 3.23 25.77 25.77
N SER A 271 3.40 25.98 27.07
CA SER A 271 4.03 24.99 27.94
C SER A 271 3.13 24.64 29.12
N GLU A 272 3.15 23.37 29.49
CA GLU A 272 2.44 22.87 30.68
C GLU A 272 3.45 22.26 31.64
N ASN A 273 3.26 22.57 32.94
CA ASN A 273 3.99 21.92 34.00
C ASN A 273 3.27 20.60 34.38
N THR A 274 3.97 19.49 34.25
CA THR A 274 3.45 18.15 34.56
C THR A 274 3.96 17.60 35.89
N GLY A 275 4.44 18.46 36.79
CA GLY A 275 5.06 18.11 38.05
C GLY A 275 6.59 18.23 37.99
N ASP A 276 7.26 17.11 37.76
CA ASP A 276 8.74 17.08 37.70
C ASP A 276 9.30 17.58 36.37
N PHE A 277 8.47 17.70 35.33
CA PHE A 277 8.87 18.08 33.99
C PHE A 277 7.90 19.09 33.36
N TYR A 278 8.35 19.69 32.29
CA TYR A 278 7.51 20.53 31.44
C TYR A 278 7.24 19.82 30.11
N LYS A 279 6.05 20.06 29.56
CA LYS A 279 5.62 19.65 28.24
C LYS A 279 5.51 20.88 27.35
N LEU A 280 6.09 20.84 26.16
CA LEU A 280 5.92 21.84 25.13
C LEU A 280 4.81 21.38 24.18
N ILE A 281 3.84 22.25 23.92
CA ILE A 281 2.72 22.03 23.00
C ILE A 281 2.85 23.05 21.88
N ILE A 282 3.01 22.59 20.65
CA ILE A 282 3.13 23.41 19.45
C ILE A 282 1.88 23.22 18.61
N GLY A 283 1.21 24.30 18.26
CA GLY A 283 0.03 24.23 17.40
C GLY A 283 -0.96 25.39 17.59
N PRO A 284 -2.04 25.35 16.77
CA PRO A 284 -2.28 24.37 15.70
C PRO A 284 -1.25 24.44 14.58
N ILE A 285 -0.86 23.27 14.05
CA ILE A 285 0.12 23.14 12.96
C ILE A 285 -0.51 22.55 11.71
N GLU A 286 0.08 22.87 10.55
CA GLU A 286 -0.29 22.27 9.29
C GLU A 286 0.32 20.88 9.12
N ASN A 287 -0.36 19.97 8.41
CA ASN A 287 0.11 18.60 8.20
C ASN A 287 1.54 18.53 7.64
N ASP A 288 1.85 19.40 6.67
CA ASP A 288 3.18 19.44 6.01
C ASP A 288 4.29 19.91 6.96
N SER A 289 3.97 20.76 7.93
CA SER A 289 4.91 21.24 8.95
C SER A 289 5.20 20.20 10.02
N ALA A 290 4.24 19.33 10.33
CA ALA A 290 4.31 18.37 11.43
C ALA A 290 5.51 17.42 11.29
N ASN A 291 5.73 16.82 10.12
CA ASN A 291 6.85 15.91 9.86
C ASN A 291 8.20 16.60 10.08
N LYS A 292 8.33 17.83 9.60
CA LYS A 292 9.55 18.60 9.75
C LYS A 292 9.84 18.93 11.22
N LEU A 293 8.82 19.32 11.97
CA LEU A 293 8.94 19.63 13.39
C LEU A 293 9.33 18.37 14.18
N VAL A 294 8.63 17.24 13.98
CA VAL A 294 8.95 15.96 14.63
C VAL A 294 10.42 15.59 14.39
N SER A 295 10.87 15.57 13.15
CA SER A 295 12.27 15.24 12.81
C SER A 295 13.26 16.24 13.45
N THR A 296 12.93 17.54 13.46
CA THR A 296 13.77 18.56 14.06
C THR A 296 13.98 18.31 15.56
N PHE A 297 12.89 18.03 16.30
CA PHE A 297 12.97 17.77 17.74
C PHE A 297 13.70 16.45 18.04
N ILE A 298 13.49 15.39 17.25
CA ILE A 298 14.21 14.13 17.39
C ILE A 298 15.73 14.35 17.22
N LEU A 299 16.14 15.08 16.19
CA LEU A 299 17.56 15.42 15.93
C LEU A 299 18.19 16.24 17.06
N LYS A 300 17.41 17.06 17.76
CA LYS A 300 17.84 17.82 18.93
C LYS A 300 17.82 17.00 20.23
N GLY A 301 17.45 15.72 20.17
CA GLY A 301 17.45 14.80 21.30
C GLY A 301 16.11 14.66 22.03
N TYR A 302 15.07 15.37 21.62
CA TYR A 302 13.72 15.30 22.19
C TYR A 302 12.92 14.18 21.50
N LYS A 303 13.15 12.94 21.94
CA LYS A 303 12.58 11.73 21.31
C LYS A 303 11.16 11.42 21.77
N GLU A 304 10.75 11.92 22.92
CA GLU A 304 9.41 11.74 23.45
C GLU A 304 8.47 12.82 22.94
N ASN A 305 8.07 12.68 21.70
CA ASN A 305 7.13 13.57 21.03
C ASN A 305 5.95 12.77 20.49
N LYS A 306 4.78 13.40 20.46
CA LYS A 306 3.53 12.81 19.96
C LYS A 306 2.71 13.84 19.22
N ILE A 307 2.21 13.46 18.05
CA ILE A 307 1.20 14.22 17.32
C ILE A 307 -0.16 13.92 17.94
N ILE A 308 -0.91 14.97 18.27
CA ILE A 308 -2.24 14.89 18.89
C ILE A 308 -3.22 15.72 18.06
N LEU A 309 -4.43 15.24 17.94
CA LEU A 309 -5.57 15.94 17.34
C LEU A 309 -6.53 16.35 18.46
N GLU A 310 -6.78 17.65 18.55
CA GLU A 310 -7.66 18.28 19.55
C GLU A 310 -8.66 19.22 18.88
#